data_60a9c6e8e9ce1432d5e6ec81eed5c9be
#
_entry.id   60a9c6e8e9ce1432d5e6ec81eed5c9be
#
_cell.length_a   1.000
_cell.length_b   1.000
_cell.length_c   1.000
_cell.angle_alpha   90.00
_cell.angle_beta   90.00
_cell.angle_gamma   90.00
#
_symmetry.space_group_name_H-M   'P 1'
#
loop_
_entity.id
_entity.type
_entity.pdbx_description
1 polymer ?
#
loop_
_entity_poly.entity_id
_entity_poly.type
_entity_poly.pdbx_seq_one_letter_code
_entity_poly.pdbx_strand_id
1 'polypeptide(L)'
;EIFAKILHDLGVLATDHVEITSATDLTGEYLGQTKTKVETLMRAAQGGVLFIDEAYALGNRGYGEEAMTKLLSMLTEEPYRDGKTVVILAGYCDQMHLMLQRNPGLKSRFAQVIEFPDWDAQKCTDFVLHKLLHEVFPVPYTLVESKDALTESLYRAFSVLRLRPGWANVRDVLNAIDLIESARD
;
A
#
# COMPACT_ATOMS: atom_id res chain seq x y z
N GLU A 1 4.60 7.55 -1.41
CA GLU A 1 5.54 8.64 -1.77
C GLU A 1 5.12 9.31 -3.08
N ILE A 2 5.02 8.60 -4.24
CA ILE A 2 4.65 9.19 -5.54
C ILE A 2 3.34 9.97 -5.46
N PHE A 3 2.32 9.41 -4.81
CA PHE A 3 1.02 10.06 -4.65
C PHE A 3 1.09 11.36 -3.83
N ALA A 4 1.87 11.37 -2.74
CA ALA A 4 2.08 12.55 -1.93
C ALA A 4 2.78 13.66 -2.72
N LYS A 5 3.79 13.29 -3.52
CA LYS A 5 4.47 14.22 -4.41
C LYS A 5 3.52 14.83 -5.45
N ILE A 6 2.68 14.02 -6.09
CA ILE A 6 1.67 14.51 -7.04
C ILE A 6 0.74 15.52 -6.37
N LEU A 7 0.23 15.22 -5.17
CA LEU A 7 -0.67 16.14 -4.44
C LEU A 7 0.04 17.44 -4.02
N HIS A 8 1.30 17.37 -3.64
CA HIS A 8 2.12 18.54 -3.34
C HIS A 8 2.37 19.39 -4.60
N ASP A 9 2.78 18.77 -5.71
CA ASP A 9 3.04 19.46 -6.98
C ASP A 9 1.77 20.14 -7.55
N LEU A 10 0.59 19.58 -7.26
CA LEU A 10 -0.71 20.18 -7.58
C LEU A 10 -1.14 21.29 -6.58
N GLY A 11 -0.36 21.57 -5.55
CA GLY A 11 -0.68 22.56 -4.52
C GLY A 11 -1.78 22.15 -3.54
N VAL A 12 -2.15 20.86 -3.49
CA VAL A 12 -3.14 20.34 -2.54
C VAL A 12 -2.54 20.18 -1.14
N LEU A 13 -1.30 19.66 -1.06
CA LEU A 13 -0.57 19.48 0.19
C LEU A 13 0.54 20.52 0.32
N ALA A 14 0.84 20.89 1.56
CA ALA A 14 1.93 21.83 1.87
C ALA A 14 3.32 21.18 1.71
N THR A 15 3.41 19.86 1.85
CA THR A 15 4.65 19.06 1.74
C THR A 15 4.34 17.69 1.12
N ASP A 16 5.34 17.07 0.53
CA ASP A 16 5.29 15.70 0.00
C ASP A 16 5.68 14.65 1.06
N HIS A 17 5.84 15.06 2.33
CA HIS A 17 6.18 14.16 3.42
C HIS A 17 5.12 13.08 3.61
N VAL A 18 5.57 11.84 3.83
CA VAL A 18 4.71 10.70 4.14
C VAL A 18 5.15 10.08 5.46
N GLU A 19 4.30 10.17 6.45
CA GLU A 19 4.44 9.41 7.70
C GLU A 19 3.80 8.04 7.52
N ILE A 20 4.60 6.98 7.71
CA ILE A 20 4.15 5.58 7.53
C ILE A 20 4.09 4.90 8.88
N THR A 21 2.95 4.27 9.15
CA THR A 21 2.72 3.52 10.40
C THR A 21 1.83 2.30 10.14
N SER A 22 1.72 1.42 11.13
CA SER A 22 0.73 0.33 11.11
C SER A 22 -0.38 0.59 12.14
N ALA A 23 -1.52 -0.05 11.96
CA ALA A 23 -2.61 0.04 12.93
C ALA A 23 -2.20 -0.41 14.34
N THR A 24 -1.28 -1.36 14.44
CA THR A 24 -0.76 -1.86 15.72
C THR A 24 0.10 -0.82 16.44
N ASP A 25 0.86 -0.02 15.71
CA ASP A 25 1.68 1.04 16.27
C ASP A 25 0.84 2.21 16.81
N LEU A 26 -0.34 2.43 16.23
CA LEU A 26 -1.32 3.42 16.70
C LEU A 26 -1.97 3.03 18.03
N THR A 27 -2.01 1.74 18.35
CA THR A 27 -2.62 1.27 19.59
C THR A 27 -1.62 1.29 20.74
N GLY A 28 -2.08 1.65 21.93
CA GLY A 28 -1.28 1.61 23.16
C GLY A 28 -1.38 0.27 23.87
N GLU A 29 -0.40 -0.04 24.70
CA GLU A 29 -0.45 -1.18 25.62
C GLU A 29 -1.24 -0.85 26.91
N TYR A 30 -1.35 0.45 27.22
CA TYR A 30 -2.01 0.95 28.43
C TYR A 30 -3.02 2.04 28.12
N LEU A 31 -4.00 2.23 29.02
CA LEU A 31 -5.02 3.27 28.93
C LEU A 31 -4.40 4.67 28.74
N GLY A 32 -4.91 5.39 27.73
CA GLY A 32 -4.50 6.77 27.42
C GLY A 32 -3.31 6.92 26.48
N GLN A 33 -2.54 5.86 26.23
CA GLN A 33 -1.41 5.92 25.29
C GLN A 33 -1.85 6.03 23.83
N THR A 34 -2.98 5.38 23.49
CA THR A 34 -3.52 5.35 22.12
C THR A 34 -3.77 6.75 21.58
N LYS A 35 -4.44 7.61 22.36
CA LYS A 35 -4.72 9.00 21.92
C LYS A 35 -3.45 9.79 21.66
N THR A 36 -2.47 9.69 22.56
CA THR A 36 -1.19 10.39 22.43
C THR A 36 -0.40 9.92 21.21
N LYS A 37 -0.39 8.61 20.92
CA LYS A 37 0.24 8.06 19.73
C LYS A 37 -0.42 8.59 18.45
N VAL A 38 -1.75 8.59 18.37
CA VAL A 38 -2.49 9.14 17.23
C VAL A 38 -2.16 10.63 17.03
N GLU A 39 -2.16 11.42 18.11
CA GLU A 39 -1.81 12.84 18.04
C GLU A 39 -0.38 13.08 17.55
N THR A 40 0.57 12.27 18.01
CA THR A 40 1.97 12.39 17.61
C THR A 40 2.14 12.11 16.12
N LEU A 41 1.54 11.03 15.63
CA LEU A 41 1.62 10.66 14.21
C LEU A 41 0.88 11.66 13.30
N MET A 42 -0.29 12.13 13.73
CA MET A 42 -1.00 13.17 12.98
C MET A 42 -0.21 14.50 12.90
N ARG A 43 0.49 14.87 13.98
CA ARG A 43 1.38 16.05 13.96
C ARG A 43 2.58 15.84 13.02
N ALA A 44 3.18 14.65 13.04
CA ALA A 44 4.28 14.32 12.13
C ALA A 44 3.85 14.39 10.66
N ALA A 45 2.64 13.94 10.35
CA ALA A 45 2.07 13.96 9.00
C ALA A 45 1.45 15.30 8.59
N GLN A 46 1.50 16.31 9.45
CA GLN A 46 0.82 17.58 9.19
C GLN A 46 1.26 18.23 7.88
N GLY A 47 0.30 18.58 7.04
CA GLY A 47 0.55 19.17 5.73
C GLY A 47 0.96 18.20 4.63
N GLY A 48 1.08 16.91 4.95
CA GLY A 48 1.46 15.82 4.07
C GLY A 48 0.49 14.65 4.14
N VAL A 49 1.02 13.43 4.17
CA VAL A 49 0.24 12.18 4.16
C VAL A 49 0.55 11.32 5.39
N LEU A 50 -0.48 10.83 6.07
CA LEU A 50 -0.39 9.73 7.03
C LEU A 50 -0.85 8.44 6.35
N PHE A 51 0.06 7.49 6.18
CA PHE A 51 -0.24 6.18 5.63
C PHE A 51 -0.29 5.14 6.76
N ILE A 52 -1.45 4.49 6.92
CA ILE A 52 -1.69 3.48 7.96
C ILE A 52 -1.88 2.13 7.28
N ASP A 53 -0.89 1.25 7.44
CA ASP A 53 -0.99 -0.14 6.95
C ASP A 53 -1.78 -1.03 7.91
N GLU A 54 -2.35 -2.10 7.38
CA GLU A 54 -3.21 -3.04 8.12
C GLU A 54 -4.33 -2.35 8.90
N ALA A 55 -4.85 -1.25 8.34
CA ALA A 55 -5.79 -0.35 9.02
C ALA A 55 -7.08 -1.04 9.50
N TYR A 56 -7.43 -2.21 8.96
CA TYR A 56 -8.56 -3.02 9.42
C TYR A 56 -8.45 -3.39 10.92
N ALA A 57 -7.24 -3.43 11.48
CA ALA A 57 -7.05 -3.71 12.91
C ALA A 57 -7.61 -2.59 13.81
N LEU A 58 -7.75 -1.35 13.29
CA LEU A 58 -8.42 -0.25 13.99
C LEU A 58 -9.93 -0.46 14.11
N GLY A 59 -10.51 -1.40 13.37
CA GLY A 59 -11.90 -1.81 13.50
C GLY A 59 -12.17 -2.74 14.69
N ASN A 60 -11.14 -3.19 15.40
CA ASN A 60 -11.27 -4.05 16.56
C ASN A 60 -11.69 -3.25 17.80
N ARG A 61 -12.51 -3.89 18.66
CA ARG A 61 -12.94 -3.27 19.92
C ARG A 61 -11.77 -2.94 20.84
N GLY A 62 -11.92 -1.92 21.66
CA GLY A 62 -10.91 -1.46 22.61
C GLY A 62 -9.98 -0.40 21.99
N TYR A 63 -8.69 -0.60 22.05
CA TYR A 63 -7.69 0.40 21.63
C TYR A 63 -7.77 0.77 20.13
N GLY A 64 -8.16 -0.17 19.26
CA GLY A 64 -8.38 0.12 17.85
C GLY A 64 -9.51 1.10 17.63
N GLU A 65 -10.65 0.91 18.29
CA GLU A 65 -11.81 1.82 18.25
C GLU A 65 -11.47 3.19 18.84
N GLU A 66 -10.67 3.23 19.92
CA GLU A 66 -10.20 4.48 20.53
C GLU A 66 -9.29 5.25 19.56
N ALA A 67 -8.33 4.58 18.92
CA ALA A 67 -7.45 5.18 17.92
C ALA A 67 -8.23 5.74 16.74
N MET A 68 -9.18 4.97 16.21
CA MET A 68 -10.04 5.38 15.10
C MET A 68 -10.88 6.60 15.46
N THR A 69 -11.51 6.61 16.64
CA THR A 69 -12.32 7.73 17.11
C THR A 69 -11.48 9.01 17.23
N LYS A 70 -10.27 8.91 17.76
CA LYS A 70 -9.36 10.05 17.88
C LYS A 70 -8.91 10.55 16.51
N LEU A 71 -8.55 9.65 15.60
CA LEU A 71 -8.16 9.98 14.22
C LEU A 71 -9.28 10.74 13.50
N LEU A 72 -10.52 10.23 13.58
CA LEU A 72 -11.69 10.87 12.97
C LEU A 72 -12.00 12.25 13.55
N SER A 73 -11.80 12.44 14.86
CA SER A 73 -11.94 13.77 15.50
C SER A 73 -10.93 14.75 14.91
N MET A 74 -9.66 14.38 14.87
CA MET A 74 -8.58 15.25 14.38
C MET A 74 -8.75 15.65 12.92
N LEU A 75 -9.29 14.79 12.07
CA LEU A 75 -9.57 15.10 10.67
C LEU A 75 -10.62 16.21 10.47
N THR A 76 -11.39 16.54 11.52
CA THR A 76 -12.37 17.63 11.48
C THR A 76 -11.85 18.93 12.10
N GLU A 77 -10.65 18.90 12.66
CA GLU A 77 -10.06 20.02 13.40
C GLU A 77 -8.91 20.67 12.61
N GLU A 78 -8.63 21.93 12.86
CA GLU A 78 -7.41 22.56 12.41
C GLU A 78 -6.20 21.95 13.14
N PRO A 79 -5.10 21.69 12.45
CA PRO A 79 -4.76 22.12 11.07
C PRO A 79 -5.01 21.04 10.01
N TYR A 80 -5.73 19.96 10.28
CA TYR A 80 -5.82 18.75 9.44
C TYR A 80 -7.03 18.76 8.49
N ARG A 81 -8.08 19.54 8.80
CA ARG A 81 -9.34 19.55 8.04
C ARG A 81 -9.14 20.01 6.58
N ASP A 82 -10.17 19.78 5.76
CA ASP A 82 -10.28 20.26 4.38
C ASP A 82 -9.16 19.76 3.44
N GLY A 83 -8.63 18.56 3.73
CA GLY A 83 -7.58 17.94 2.93
C GLY A 83 -6.18 18.50 3.14
N LYS A 84 -5.98 19.36 4.15
CA LYS A 84 -4.65 19.88 4.51
C LYS A 84 -3.67 18.78 4.95
N THR A 85 -4.21 17.67 5.43
CA THR A 85 -3.47 16.42 5.69
C THR A 85 -4.28 15.26 5.14
N VAL A 86 -3.69 14.43 4.32
CA VAL A 86 -4.35 13.27 3.73
C VAL A 86 -4.05 12.03 4.55
N VAL A 87 -5.08 11.29 4.93
CA VAL A 87 -4.93 9.99 5.60
C VAL A 87 -5.29 8.88 4.61
N ILE A 88 -4.39 7.93 4.46
CA ILE A 88 -4.57 6.74 3.62
C ILE A 88 -4.62 5.52 4.53
N LEU A 89 -5.72 4.78 4.46
CA LEU A 89 -5.91 3.52 5.14
C LEU A 89 -5.68 2.38 4.15
N ALA A 90 -4.70 1.53 4.41
CA ALA A 90 -4.39 0.38 3.56
C ALA A 90 -4.67 -0.94 4.29
N GLY A 91 -4.98 -1.99 3.55
CA GLY A 91 -5.21 -3.33 4.07
C GLY A 91 -5.92 -4.23 3.09
N TYR A 92 -6.16 -5.47 3.49
CA TYR A 92 -6.88 -6.46 2.68
C TYR A 92 -8.33 -6.04 2.43
N CYS A 93 -8.76 -6.12 1.17
CA CYS A 93 -10.04 -5.62 0.68
C CYS A 93 -11.23 -6.06 1.54
N ASP A 94 -11.39 -7.37 1.80
CA ASP A 94 -12.50 -7.91 2.58
C ASP A 94 -12.51 -7.38 4.02
N GLN A 95 -11.34 -7.26 4.65
CA GLN A 95 -11.21 -6.79 6.02
C GLN A 95 -11.47 -5.28 6.11
N MET A 96 -11.01 -4.51 5.13
CA MET A 96 -11.29 -3.07 5.02
C MET A 96 -12.79 -2.81 4.81
N HIS A 97 -13.44 -3.57 3.95
CA HIS A 97 -14.89 -3.49 3.75
C HIS A 97 -15.67 -3.78 5.04
N LEU A 98 -15.29 -4.82 5.80
CA LEU A 98 -15.91 -5.13 7.09
C LEU A 98 -15.72 -3.99 8.11
N MET A 99 -14.54 -3.39 8.17
CA MET A 99 -14.26 -2.25 9.04
C MET A 99 -15.14 -1.03 8.69
N LEU A 100 -15.23 -0.70 7.40
CA LEU A 100 -16.05 0.42 6.90
C LEU A 100 -17.54 0.19 7.16
N GLN A 101 -18.03 -1.04 7.06
CA GLN A 101 -19.44 -1.38 7.36
C GLN A 101 -19.78 -1.22 8.84
N ARG A 102 -18.84 -1.55 9.73
CA ARG A 102 -19.04 -1.46 11.19
C ARG A 102 -19.04 -0.02 11.71
N ASN A 103 -18.43 0.90 10.99
CA ASN A 103 -18.31 2.29 11.42
C ASN A 103 -18.82 3.28 10.35
N PRO A 104 -20.08 3.73 10.44
CA PRO A 104 -20.64 4.68 9.48
C PRO A 104 -19.88 6.00 9.38
N GLY A 105 -19.23 6.44 10.47
CA GLY A 105 -18.40 7.64 10.51
C GLY A 105 -17.15 7.55 9.63
N LEU A 106 -16.62 6.34 9.44
CA LEU A 106 -15.52 6.08 8.51
C LEU A 106 -15.97 6.26 7.06
N LYS A 107 -17.08 5.63 6.69
CA LYS A 107 -17.59 5.66 5.32
C LYS A 107 -17.81 7.07 4.79
N SER A 108 -18.24 7.99 5.64
CA SER A 108 -18.47 9.40 5.26
C SER A 108 -17.18 10.19 5.05
N ARG A 109 -16.08 9.81 5.69
CA ARG A 109 -14.79 10.50 5.61
C ARG A 109 -13.81 9.86 4.63
N PHE A 110 -13.89 8.54 4.46
CA PHE A 110 -13.10 7.74 3.53
C PHE A 110 -13.98 7.28 2.37
N ALA A 111 -14.48 8.23 1.58
CA ALA A 111 -15.38 7.96 0.46
C ALA A 111 -14.65 7.42 -0.78
N GLN A 112 -13.36 7.67 -0.90
CA GLN A 112 -12.55 7.20 -2.01
C GLN A 112 -11.92 5.84 -1.67
N VAL A 113 -12.23 4.83 -2.48
CA VAL A 113 -11.65 3.49 -2.37
C VAL A 113 -10.88 3.21 -3.65
N ILE A 114 -9.62 2.83 -3.51
CA ILE A 114 -8.75 2.42 -4.60
C ILE A 114 -8.43 0.95 -4.39
N GLU A 115 -8.89 0.11 -5.28
CA GLU A 115 -8.61 -1.33 -5.24
C GLU A 115 -7.42 -1.65 -6.14
N PHE A 116 -6.51 -2.45 -5.63
CA PHE A 116 -5.37 -3.00 -6.37
C PHE A 116 -5.64 -4.50 -6.60
N PRO A 117 -6.26 -4.86 -7.73
CA PRO A 117 -6.54 -6.26 -8.02
C PRO A 117 -5.25 -7.03 -8.25
N ASP A 118 -5.28 -8.33 -7.98
CA ASP A 118 -4.17 -9.22 -8.29
C ASP A 118 -3.82 -9.18 -9.77
N TRP A 119 -2.53 -9.24 -10.05
CA TRP A 119 -2.04 -9.27 -11.41
C TRP A 119 -2.40 -10.59 -12.09
N ASP A 120 -2.79 -10.52 -13.34
CA ASP A 120 -2.90 -11.69 -14.20
C ASP A 120 -1.51 -12.18 -14.65
N ALA A 121 -1.47 -13.36 -15.26
CA ALA A 121 -0.21 -13.95 -15.71
C ALA A 121 0.51 -13.08 -16.75
N GLN A 122 -0.24 -12.34 -17.57
CA GLN A 122 0.32 -11.45 -18.58
C GLN A 122 1.02 -10.26 -17.92
N LYS A 123 0.39 -9.59 -16.96
CA LYS A 123 1.01 -8.47 -16.23
C LYS A 123 2.25 -8.90 -15.46
N CYS A 124 2.22 -10.08 -14.83
CA CYS A 124 3.40 -10.64 -14.17
C CYS A 124 4.54 -10.84 -15.16
N THR A 125 4.25 -11.45 -16.32
CA THR A 125 5.22 -11.69 -17.38
C THR A 125 5.81 -10.41 -17.93
N ASP A 126 4.96 -9.45 -18.28
CA ASP A 126 5.39 -8.15 -18.84
C ASP A 126 6.27 -7.38 -17.85
N PHE A 127 5.94 -7.41 -16.57
CA PHE A 127 6.73 -6.76 -15.53
C PHE A 127 8.11 -7.41 -15.36
N VAL A 128 8.18 -8.75 -15.31
CA VAL A 128 9.46 -9.47 -15.23
C VAL A 128 10.32 -9.18 -16.45
N LEU A 129 9.74 -9.24 -17.65
CA LEU A 129 10.48 -8.94 -18.88
C LEU A 129 10.99 -7.50 -18.89
N HIS A 130 10.15 -6.54 -18.48
CA HIS A 130 10.56 -5.14 -18.38
C HIS A 130 11.75 -4.97 -17.43
N LYS A 131 11.66 -5.53 -16.23
CA LYS A 131 12.72 -5.47 -15.21
C LYS A 131 14.01 -6.12 -15.73
N LEU A 132 13.94 -7.35 -16.22
CA LEU A 132 15.09 -8.08 -16.71
C LEU A 132 15.78 -7.36 -17.88
N LEU A 133 15.04 -6.82 -18.82
CA LEU A 133 15.60 -6.20 -20.02
C LEU A 133 16.12 -4.77 -19.80
N HIS A 134 15.57 -4.03 -18.85
CA HIS A 134 15.89 -2.61 -18.66
C HIS A 134 16.73 -2.30 -17.42
N GLU A 135 16.60 -3.09 -16.37
CA GLU A 135 17.26 -2.80 -15.09
C GLU A 135 18.35 -3.82 -14.73
N VAL A 136 18.09 -5.10 -14.99
CA VAL A 136 18.99 -6.19 -14.56
C VAL A 136 20.01 -6.56 -15.63
N PHE A 137 19.55 -6.62 -16.88
CA PHE A 137 20.37 -6.97 -18.02
C PHE A 137 20.24 -5.89 -19.09
N PRO A 138 21.07 -4.85 -19.11
CA PRO A 138 21.22 -4.01 -20.28
C PRO A 138 21.88 -4.86 -21.39
N VAL A 139 21.12 -5.78 -21.98
CA VAL A 139 21.65 -6.75 -22.96
C VAL A 139 21.60 -6.13 -24.35
N PRO A 140 22.67 -6.25 -25.15
CA PRO A 140 22.61 -5.97 -26.58
C PRO A 140 21.54 -6.85 -27.23
N TYR A 141 20.85 -6.32 -28.21
CA TYR A 141 19.71 -6.90 -28.94
C TYR A 141 19.87 -8.32 -29.54
N THR A 142 20.98 -8.97 -29.31
CA THR A 142 21.29 -10.31 -29.85
C THR A 142 20.59 -11.49 -29.16
N LEU A 143 19.87 -11.26 -28.05
CA LEU A 143 19.03 -12.29 -27.41
C LEU A 143 17.56 -12.24 -27.83
N VAL A 144 17.24 -11.53 -28.90
CA VAL A 144 15.86 -11.40 -29.40
C VAL A 144 15.27 -12.75 -29.86
N GLU A 145 16.11 -13.70 -30.34
CA GLU A 145 15.63 -15.02 -30.74
C GLU A 145 15.10 -15.88 -29.61
N SER A 146 15.46 -15.58 -28.35
CA SER A 146 14.96 -16.30 -27.17
C SER A 146 13.84 -15.57 -26.41
N LYS A 147 13.49 -14.32 -26.81
CA LYS A 147 12.50 -13.48 -26.10
C LYS A 147 11.12 -14.13 -26.09
N ASP A 148 10.69 -14.65 -27.22
CA ASP A 148 9.35 -15.26 -27.35
C ASP A 148 9.27 -16.55 -26.52
N ALA A 149 10.31 -17.37 -26.53
CA ALA A 149 10.40 -18.58 -25.70
C ALA A 149 10.44 -18.26 -24.22
N LEU A 150 11.16 -17.22 -23.81
CA LEU A 150 11.18 -16.75 -22.42
C LEU A 150 9.81 -16.20 -22.00
N THR A 151 9.18 -15.40 -22.84
CA THR A 151 7.84 -14.85 -22.60
C THR A 151 6.83 -15.97 -22.36
N GLU A 152 6.81 -16.96 -23.24
CA GLU A 152 5.90 -18.09 -23.13
C GLU A 152 6.17 -18.92 -21.86
N SER A 153 7.43 -19.12 -21.50
CA SER A 153 7.82 -19.88 -20.31
C SER A 153 7.39 -19.14 -19.02
N LEU A 154 7.62 -17.82 -18.96
CA LEU A 154 7.18 -16.98 -17.83
C LEU A 154 5.65 -16.96 -17.71
N TYR A 155 4.95 -16.78 -18.83
CA TYR A 155 3.50 -16.78 -18.86
C TYR A 155 2.91 -18.09 -18.32
N ARG A 156 3.44 -19.24 -18.75
CA ARG A 156 3.03 -20.56 -18.25
C ARG A 156 3.31 -20.71 -16.77
N ALA A 157 4.49 -20.28 -16.32
CA ALA A 157 4.86 -20.33 -14.90
C ALA A 157 3.91 -19.49 -14.04
N PHE A 158 3.65 -18.25 -14.41
CA PHE A 158 2.74 -17.38 -13.67
C PHE A 158 1.27 -17.82 -13.77
N SER A 159 0.85 -18.45 -14.87
CA SER A 159 -0.49 -19.02 -15.00
C SER A 159 -0.77 -20.10 -13.93
N VAL A 160 0.27 -20.82 -13.50
CA VAL A 160 0.16 -21.85 -12.45
C VAL A 160 0.41 -21.25 -11.06
N LEU A 161 1.46 -20.44 -10.90
CA LEU A 161 1.88 -19.90 -9.60
C LEU A 161 0.80 -19.05 -8.95
N ARG A 162 0.12 -18.20 -9.72
CA ARG A 162 -0.94 -17.31 -9.21
C ARG A 162 -2.17 -18.04 -8.66
N LEU A 163 -2.34 -19.32 -8.97
CA LEU A 163 -3.44 -20.15 -8.47
C LEU A 163 -3.08 -20.88 -7.17
N ARG A 164 -1.83 -20.78 -6.71
CA ARG A 164 -1.41 -21.46 -5.49
C ARG A 164 -1.91 -20.74 -4.25
N PRO A 165 -2.29 -21.47 -3.19
CA PRO A 165 -2.52 -20.87 -1.88
C PRO A 165 -1.26 -20.12 -1.41
N GLY A 166 -1.44 -18.91 -0.90
CA GLY A 166 -0.34 -18.07 -0.43
C GLY A 166 0.32 -17.21 -1.51
N TRP A 167 -0.22 -17.17 -2.74
CA TRP A 167 0.22 -16.22 -3.75
C TRP A 167 0.14 -14.78 -3.22
N ALA A 168 1.26 -14.07 -3.21
CA ALA A 168 1.41 -12.72 -2.68
C ALA A 168 1.57 -11.65 -3.77
N ASN A 169 1.01 -11.91 -4.95
CA ASN A 169 0.93 -10.97 -6.07
C ASN A 169 2.32 -10.42 -6.47
N VAL A 170 2.49 -9.10 -6.54
CA VAL A 170 3.75 -8.43 -6.95
C VAL A 170 4.95 -8.87 -6.11
N ARG A 171 4.76 -9.19 -4.82
CA ARG A 171 5.85 -9.67 -3.96
C ARG A 171 6.47 -10.96 -4.49
N ASP A 172 5.64 -11.92 -4.93
CA ASP A 172 6.15 -13.17 -5.49
C ASP A 172 6.76 -12.97 -6.88
N VAL A 173 6.28 -11.99 -7.64
CA VAL A 173 6.90 -11.61 -8.91
C VAL A 173 8.30 -11.02 -8.69
N LEU A 174 8.48 -10.17 -7.69
CA LEU A 174 9.79 -9.64 -7.31
C LEU A 174 10.74 -10.75 -6.83
N ASN A 175 10.25 -11.65 -5.95
CA ASN A 175 11.03 -12.83 -5.52
C ASN A 175 11.48 -13.70 -6.71
N ALA A 176 10.65 -13.83 -7.74
CA ALA A 176 11.03 -14.57 -8.94
C ALA A 176 12.15 -13.86 -9.73
N ILE A 177 12.14 -12.53 -9.77
CA ILE A 177 13.24 -11.76 -10.39
C ILE A 177 14.54 -12.00 -9.62
N ASP A 178 14.52 -11.86 -8.28
CA ASP A 178 15.68 -12.07 -7.41
C ASP A 178 16.27 -13.48 -7.59
N LEU A 179 15.41 -14.50 -7.75
CA LEU A 179 15.83 -15.87 -8.03
C LEU A 179 16.51 -16.00 -9.40
N ILE A 180 16.00 -15.32 -10.43
CA ILE A 180 16.59 -15.31 -11.77
C ILE A 180 17.96 -14.62 -11.74
N GLU A 181 18.08 -13.53 -11.00
CA GLU A 181 19.35 -12.80 -10.82
C GLU A 181 20.38 -13.66 -10.11
N SER A 182 19.98 -14.31 -9.02
CA SER A 182 20.90 -15.15 -8.22
C SER A 182 21.32 -16.44 -8.93
N ALA A 183 20.56 -16.93 -9.90
CA ALA A 183 20.92 -18.12 -10.69
C ALA A 183 21.96 -17.83 -11.78
N ARG A 184 22.37 -16.56 -11.95
CA ARG A 184 23.37 -16.12 -12.92
C ARG A 184 24.80 -16.27 -12.39
N ASP A 185 25.02 -16.18 -11.10
CA ASP A 185 26.32 -16.27 -10.43
C ASP A 185 26.74 -17.75 -10.26
#